data_e81a301b0ba21db5c4069d39df75af8f
#
_entry.id   e81a301b0ba21db5c4069d39df75af8f
#
_cell.length_a   1.000
_cell.length_b   1.000
_cell.length_c   1.000
_cell.angle_alpha   90.00
_cell.angle_beta   90.00
_cell.angle_gamma   90.00
#
_symmetry.space_group_name_H-M   'P 1'
#
loop_
_entity.id
_entity.type
_entity.pdbx_description
1 polymer ?
#
loop_
_entity_poly.entity_id
_entity_poly.type
_entity_poly.pdbx_seq_one_letter_code
_entity_poly.pdbx_strand_id
1 'polypeptide(L)'
;LDHTLALIIVPALKVLKKKKQGAPFVKNEDVPLHLCATKEALKLYDTGGDTDKHYFERWDWVLNEMIWAFQQKLEDWEEAYYSGETDTSFVKIKEKDEKGEELYEMVNGPNHTFEIDTDGMKKHQARIDNGIMLFAKYYGGLWD
;
A
#
# COMPACT_ATOMS: atom_id res chain seq x y z
N LEU A 1 3.67 14.07 -7.84
CA LEU A 1 3.87 13.12 -8.95
C LEU A 1 3.28 11.74 -8.66
N ASP A 2 3.41 11.19 -7.45
CA ASP A 2 2.85 9.88 -7.05
C ASP A 2 1.32 9.82 -7.21
N HIS A 3 0.60 10.85 -6.75
CA HIS A 3 -0.84 11.02 -6.96
C HIS A 3 -1.22 11.04 -8.45
N THR A 4 -0.48 11.81 -9.26
CA THR A 4 -0.71 11.89 -10.72
C THR A 4 -0.49 10.54 -11.40
N LEU A 5 0.56 9.80 -11.00
CA LEU A 5 0.83 8.46 -11.52
C LEU A 5 -0.27 7.48 -11.11
N ALA A 6 -0.78 7.55 -9.88
CA ALA A 6 -1.87 6.70 -9.42
C ALA A 6 -3.16 6.90 -10.22
N LEU A 7 -3.48 8.14 -10.63
CA LEU A 7 -4.62 8.44 -11.51
C LEU A 7 -4.54 7.75 -12.88
N ILE A 8 -3.32 7.45 -13.35
CA ILE A 8 -3.08 6.74 -14.62
C ILE A 8 -3.03 5.23 -14.39
N ILE A 9 -2.28 4.80 -13.37
CA ILE A 9 -2.00 3.38 -13.13
C ILE A 9 -3.26 2.62 -12.70
N VAL A 10 -4.07 3.18 -11.80
CA VAL A 10 -5.28 2.50 -11.28
C VAL A 10 -6.24 2.10 -12.40
N PRO A 11 -6.71 3.01 -13.27
CA PRO A 11 -7.60 2.61 -14.37
C PRO A 11 -6.93 1.65 -15.37
N ALA A 12 -5.64 1.82 -15.65
CA ALA A 12 -4.90 0.91 -16.54
C ALA A 12 -4.87 -0.52 -15.99
N LEU A 13 -4.52 -0.70 -14.71
CA LEU A 13 -4.52 -2.01 -14.06
C LEU A 13 -5.93 -2.64 -13.99
N LYS A 14 -6.97 -1.84 -13.77
CA LYS A 14 -8.37 -2.33 -13.78
C LYS A 14 -8.79 -2.84 -15.17
N VAL A 15 -8.39 -2.14 -16.22
CA VAL A 15 -8.62 -2.57 -17.60
C VAL A 15 -7.85 -3.84 -17.90
N LEU A 16 -6.56 -3.89 -17.56
CA LEU A 16 -5.72 -5.08 -17.73
C LEU A 16 -6.35 -6.29 -17.01
N LYS A 17 -6.71 -6.15 -15.75
CA LYS A 17 -7.34 -7.23 -14.97
C LYS A 17 -8.59 -7.79 -15.66
N LYS A 18 -9.41 -6.92 -16.26
CA LYS A 18 -10.65 -7.31 -16.96
C LYS A 18 -10.39 -7.98 -18.31
N LYS A 19 -9.35 -7.54 -19.04
CA LYS A 19 -9.13 -7.92 -20.44
C LYS A 19 -8.00 -8.93 -20.66
N LYS A 20 -7.18 -9.18 -19.64
CA LYS A 20 -6.02 -10.08 -19.75
C LYS A 20 -6.39 -11.44 -20.33
N GLN A 21 -5.55 -11.96 -21.21
CA GLN A 21 -5.70 -13.28 -21.84
C GLN A 21 -4.83 -14.36 -21.15
N GLY A 22 -3.90 -13.96 -20.30
CA GLY A 22 -2.97 -14.85 -19.63
C GLY A 22 -2.53 -14.31 -18.26
N ALA A 23 -1.56 -14.98 -17.67
CA ALA A 23 -0.95 -14.60 -16.43
C ALA A 23 0.54 -14.95 -16.44
N PRO A 24 1.41 -14.10 -15.88
CA PRO A 24 2.80 -14.47 -15.59
C PRO A 24 2.85 -15.49 -14.47
N PHE A 25 3.98 -16.18 -14.32
CA PHE A 25 4.24 -17.00 -13.15
C PHE A 25 4.36 -16.10 -11.91
N VAL A 26 3.54 -16.37 -10.89
CA VAL A 26 3.55 -15.68 -9.60
C VAL A 26 4.15 -16.59 -8.53
N LYS A 27 5.15 -16.08 -7.82
CA LYS A 27 5.84 -16.83 -6.77
C LYS A 27 4.97 -17.01 -5.51
N ASN A 28 5.14 -18.13 -4.82
CA ASN A 28 4.41 -18.43 -3.59
C ASN A 28 4.64 -17.40 -2.47
N GLU A 29 5.83 -16.79 -2.43
CA GLU A 29 6.18 -15.76 -1.43
C GLU A 29 5.35 -14.46 -1.55
N ASP A 30 4.73 -14.25 -2.71
CA ASP A 30 4.00 -13.02 -3.04
C ASP A 30 2.48 -13.15 -2.86
N VAL A 31 2.00 -14.31 -2.44
CA VAL A 31 0.57 -14.59 -2.31
C VAL A 31 0.25 -15.27 -0.97
N PRO A 32 -1.02 -15.20 -0.51
CA PRO A 32 -1.44 -15.90 0.69
C PRO A 32 -1.26 -17.43 0.57
N LEU A 33 -1.07 -18.09 1.70
CA LEU A 33 -0.80 -19.53 1.78
C LEU A 33 -1.81 -20.39 1.00
N HIS A 34 -3.10 -20.03 1.04
CA HIS A 34 -4.16 -20.78 0.35
C HIS A 34 -4.10 -20.71 -1.18
N LEU A 35 -3.33 -19.78 -1.74
CA LEU A 35 -3.09 -19.65 -3.18
C LEU A 35 -1.75 -20.24 -3.62
N CYS A 36 -0.90 -20.67 -2.70
CA CYS A 36 0.41 -21.22 -3.03
C CYS A 36 0.32 -22.47 -3.90
N ALA A 37 1.20 -22.56 -4.89
CA ALA A 37 1.42 -23.79 -5.64
C ALA A 37 2.06 -24.85 -4.76
N THR A 38 1.66 -26.11 -4.96
CA THR A 38 2.29 -27.25 -4.28
C THR A 38 3.69 -27.51 -4.82
N LYS A 39 4.51 -28.27 -4.09
CA LYS A 39 5.85 -28.67 -4.54
C LYS A 39 5.79 -29.47 -5.85
N GLU A 40 4.77 -30.29 -6.01
CA GLU A 40 4.52 -31.08 -7.21
C GLU A 40 4.20 -30.19 -8.40
N ALA A 41 3.32 -29.20 -8.23
CA ALA A 41 2.99 -28.22 -9.27
C ALA A 41 4.23 -27.41 -9.70
N LEU A 42 5.06 -26.96 -8.75
CA LEU A 42 6.29 -26.23 -9.06
C LEU A 42 7.26 -27.06 -9.90
N LYS A 43 7.41 -28.36 -9.62
CA LYS A 43 8.23 -29.27 -10.44
C LYS A 43 7.70 -29.41 -11.86
N LEU A 44 6.38 -29.43 -12.03
CA LEU A 44 5.76 -29.52 -13.37
C LEU A 44 6.04 -28.27 -14.21
N TYR A 45 6.08 -27.08 -13.61
CA TYR A 45 6.45 -25.85 -14.34
C TYR A 45 7.89 -25.92 -14.86
N ASP A 46 8.83 -26.42 -14.08
CA ASP A 46 10.24 -26.58 -14.51
C ASP A 46 10.39 -27.53 -15.71
N THR A 47 9.45 -28.41 -15.92
CA THR A 47 9.42 -29.40 -17.03
C THR A 47 8.47 -29.03 -18.17
N GLY A 48 7.91 -27.81 -18.15
CA GLY A 48 6.96 -27.33 -19.16
C GLY A 48 5.55 -27.93 -19.05
N GLY A 49 5.17 -28.38 -17.84
CA GLY A 49 3.84 -28.91 -17.56
C GLY A 49 2.75 -27.83 -17.45
N ASP A 50 1.52 -28.28 -17.28
CA ASP A 50 0.33 -27.43 -17.17
C ASP A 50 0.31 -26.58 -15.91
N THR A 51 -0.54 -25.53 -15.95
CA THR A 51 -0.79 -24.65 -14.80
C THR A 51 -1.59 -25.40 -13.71
N ASP A 52 -1.32 -25.07 -12.45
CA ASP A 52 -2.12 -25.56 -11.32
C ASP A 52 -3.45 -24.79 -11.19
N LYS A 53 -4.36 -25.31 -10.35
CA LYS A 53 -5.71 -24.75 -10.16
C LYS A 53 -5.73 -23.29 -9.71
N HIS A 54 -4.69 -22.79 -9.02
CA HIS A 54 -4.60 -21.41 -8.50
C HIS A 54 -3.70 -20.49 -9.33
N TYR A 55 -3.20 -20.95 -10.47
CA TYR A 55 -2.27 -20.18 -11.29
C TYR A 55 -2.80 -18.78 -11.65
N PHE A 56 -4.01 -18.71 -12.18
CA PHE A 56 -4.64 -17.44 -12.57
C PHE A 56 -5.13 -16.65 -11.35
N GLU A 57 -5.59 -17.32 -10.30
CA GLU A 57 -6.04 -16.66 -9.06
C GLU A 57 -4.88 -15.92 -8.35
N ARG A 58 -3.65 -16.45 -8.41
CA ARG A 58 -2.47 -15.76 -7.88
C ARG A 58 -2.25 -14.42 -8.59
N TRP A 59 -2.37 -14.42 -9.92
CA TRP A 59 -2.22 -13.19 -10.70
C TRP A 59 -3.35 -12.20 -10.42
N ASP A 60 -4.58 -12.65 -10.29
CA ASP A 60 -5.71 -11.80 -9.91
C ASP A 60 -5.51 -11.17 -8.54
N TRP A 61 -4.98 -11.93 -7.59
CA TRP A 61 -4.65 -11.42 -6.25
C TRP A 61 -3.56 -10.34 -6.31
N VAL A 62 -2.48 -10.58 -7.04
CA VAL A 62 -1.39 -9.62 -7.21
C VAL A 62 -1.89 -8.32 -7.86
N LEU A 63 -2.68 -8.41 -8.92
CA LEU A 63 -3.30 -7.24 -9.56
C LEU A 63 -4.21 -6.47 -8.59
N ASN A 64 -4.96 -7.17 -7.73
CA ASN A 64 -5.79 -6.53 -6.71
C ASN A 64 -4.95 -5.76 -5.69
N GLU A 65 -3.84 -6.34 -5.21
CA GLU A 65 -2.94 -5.66 -4.26
C GLU A 65 -2.28 -4.43 -4.90
N MET A 66 -1.86 -4.51 -6.17
CA MET A 66 -1.36 -3.36 -6.92
C MET A 66 -2.42 -2.25 -7.02
N ILE A 67 -3.63 -2.58 -7.48
CA ILE A 67 -4.74 -1.64 -7.63
C ILE A 67 -5.05 -0.98 -6.28
N TRP A 68 -5.18 -1.78 -5.22
CA TRP A 68 -5.45 -1.28 -3.88
C TRP A 68 -4.36 -0.31 -3.40
N ALA A 69 -3.08 -0.66 -3.55
CA ALA A 69 -1.98 0.18 -3.12
C ALA A 69 -1.94 1.55 -3.82
N PHE A 70 -2.16 1.57 -5.14
CA PHE A 70 -2.21 2.83 -5.88
C PHE A 70 -3.50 3.63 -5.59
N GLN A 71 -4.63 2.98 -5.27
CA GLN A 71 -5.84 3.67 -4.83
C GLN A 71 -5.62 4.41 -3.51
N GLN A 72 -4.84 3.85 -2.56
CA GLN A 72 -4.51 4.53 -1.30
C GLN A 72 -3.75 5.86 -1.53
N LYS A 73 -3.02 6.00 -2.65
CA LYS A 73 -2.37 7.27 -3.02
C LYS A 73 -3.34 8.35 -3.50
N LEU A 74 -4.61 8.00 -3.70
CA LEU A 74 -5.69 8.92 -4.10
C LEU A 74 -6.60 9.30 -2.94
N GLU A 75 -6.39 8.74 -1.76
CA GLU A 75 -7.25 8.88 -0.58
C GLU A 75 -6.43 9.35 0.63
N ASP A 76 -7.07 10.07 1.53
CA ASP A 76 -6.48 10.48 2.83
C ASP A 76 -6.68 9.35 3.84
N TRP A 77 -6.09 8.18 3.58
CA TRP A 77 -6.30 6.96 4.35
C TRP A 77 -5.81 7.06 5.80
N GLU A 78 -4.88 7.96 6.09
CA GLU A 78 -4.33 8.20 7.43
C GLU A 78 -5.40 8.64 8.41
N GLU A 79 -6.43 9.38 7.95
CA GLU A 79 -7.51 9.90 8.79
C GLU A 79 -8.28 8.79 9.52
N ALA A 80 -8.36 7.59 8.93
CA ALA A 80 -9.02 6.45 9.56
C ALA A 80 -8.34 5.97 10.85
N TYR A 81 -7.11 6.39 11.09
CA TYR A 81 -6.28 6.06 12.26
C TYR A 81 -6.22 7.17 13.30
N TYR A 82 -6.93 8.27 13.08
CA TYR A 82 -7.03 9.38 14.02
C TYR A 82 -8.31 9.28 14.82
N SER A 83 -8.23 9.60 16.10
CA SER A 83 -9.38 9.62 17.02
C SER A 83 -9.24 10.75 18.04
N GLY A 84 -10.39 11.08 18.69
CA GLY A 84 -10.43 12.16 19.68
C GLY A 84 -10.46 13.57 19.09
N GLU A 85 -10.31 14.55 19.96
CA GLU A 85 -10.40 15.97 19.63
C GLU A 85 -9.04 16.68 19.86
N THR A 86 -8.74 17.62 18.98
CA THR A 86 -7.54 18.47 19.11
C THR A 86 -7.88 19.72 19.89
N ASP A 87 -7.23 19.90 21.05
CA ASP A 87 -7.27 21.11 21.84
C ASP A 87 -5.81 21.54 22.09
N THR A 88 -5.32 22.46 21.25
CA THR A 88 -3.93 22.94 21.30
C THR A 88 -3.87 24.45 21.25
N SER A 89 -2.87 25.03 21.92
CA SER A 89 -2.57 26.45 21.88
C SER A 89 -1.07 26.70 21.78
N PHE A 90 -0.69 27.88 21.32
CA PHE A 90 0.70 28.30 21.30
C PHE A 90 0.99 29.19 22.51
N VAL A 91 1.96 28.81 23.31
CA VAL A 91 2.42 29.56 24.49
C VAL A 91 3.81 30.10 24.21
N LYS A 92 3.97 31.41 24.43
CA LYS A 92 5.27 32.06 24.31
C LYS A 92 6.23 31.51 25.36
N ILE A 93 7.40 31.08 24.94
CA ILE A 93 8.47 30.67 25.83
C ILE A 93 9.44 31.84 26.09
N LYS A 94 10.18 31.78 27.22
CA LYS A 94 11.11 32.85 27.62
C LYS A 94 12.37 32.92 26.77
N GLU A 95 12.70 31.83 26.10
CA GLU A 95 13.86 31.72 25.20
C GLU A 95 13.55 32.41 23.89
N LYS A 96 14.60 32.95 23.28
CA LYS A 96 14.55 33.51 21.93
C LYS A 96 15.45 32.71 21.02
N ASP A 97 15.18 32.74 19.71
CA ASP A 97 16.06 32.11 18.73
C ASP A 97 17.40 32.85 18.60
N GLU A 98 18.31 32.35 17.80
CA GLU A 98 19.62 32.94 17.51
C GLU A 98 19.54 34.35 16.91
N LYS A 99 18.38 34.72 16.34
CA LYS A 99 18.11 36.07 15.78
C LYS A 99 17.39 36.99 16.73
N GLY A 100 17.07 36.53 17.95
CA GLY A 100 16.34 37.29 18.95
C GLY A 100 14.82 37.33 18.75
N GLU A 101 14.28 36.46 17.85
CA GLU A 101 12.86 36.33 17.62
C GLU A 101 12.16 35.54 18.73
N GLU A 102 10.86 35.80 18.91
CA GLU A 102 10.07 35.16 19.97
C GLU A 102 9.75 33.70 19.54
N LEU A 103 9.99 32.75 20.42
CA LEU A 103 9.66 31.37 20.27
C LEU A 103 8.34 31.02 20.96
N TYR A 104 7.57 30.13 20.32
CA TYR A 104 6.31 29.63 20.84
C TYR A 104 6.36 28.10 20.89
N GLU A 105 5.85 27.53 21.96
CA GLU A 105 5.67 26.11 22.15
C GLU A 105 4.19 25.76 21.99
N MET A 106 3.90 24.69 21.25
CA MET A 106 2.54 24.14 21.16
C MET A 106 2.27 23.28 22.39
N VAL A 107 1.22 23.61 23.13
CA VAL A 107 0.80 22.88 24.32
C VAL A 107 -0.61 22.35 24.17
N ASN A 108 -0.84 21.18 24.76
CA ASN A 108 -2.18 20.57 24.78
C ASN A 108 -3.03 21.23 25.86
N GLY A 109 -4.27 21.57 25.52
CA GLY A 109 -5.28 22.03 26.43
C GLY A 109 -5.97 20.89 27.20
N PRO A 110 -6.87 21.23 28.15
CA PRO A 110 -7.52 20.25 29.02
C PRO A 110 -8.49 19.30 28.29
N ASN A 111 -8.97 19.67 27.10
CA ASN A 111 -9.90 18.87 26.31
C ASN A 111 -9.18 18.10 25.19
N HIS A 112 -7.87 18.11 25.14
CA HIS A 112 -7.09 17.40 24.14
C HIS A 112 -7.14 15.89 24.38
N THR A 113 -7.81 15.18 23.45
CA THR A 113 -7.96 13.71 23.47
C THR A 113 -7.50 13.06 22.17
N PHE A 114 -6.83 13.82 21.30
CA PHE A 114 -6.37 13.33 20.01
C PHE A 114 -5.34 12.21 20.16
N GLU A 115 -5.62 11.09 19.51
CA GLU A 115 -4.76 9.91 19.48
C GLU A 115 -4.57 9.40 18.06
N ILE A 116 -3.45 8.78 17.82
CA ILE A 116 -3.10 8.15 16.54
C ILE A 116 -2.84 6.66 16.78
N ASP A 117 -3.56 5.79 16.06
CA ASP A 117 -3.23 4.37 15.97
C ASP A 117 -2.01 4.17 15.07
N THR A 118 -0.82 4.35 15.64
CA THR A 118 0.44 4.23 14.91
C THR A 118 0.73 2.82 14.41
N ASP A 119 0.29 1.79 15.13
CA ASP A 119 0.47 0.39 14.71
C ASP A 119 -0.43 0.04 13.52
N GLY A 120 -1.68 0.50 13.55
CA GLY A 120 -2.60 0.39 12.42
C GLY A 120 -2.05 1.11 11.18
N MET A 121 -1.57 2.35 11.32
CA MET A 121 -0.94 3.10 10.23
C MET A 121 0.26 2.38 9.64
N LYS A 122 1.16 1.85 10.47
CA LYS A 122 2.35 1.11 9.99
C LYS A 122 1.97 -0.14 9.19
N LYS A 123 0.97 -0.89 9.65
CA LYS A 123 0.48 -2.07 8.92
C LYS A 123 -0.15 -1.70 7.57
N HIS A 124 -0.94 -0.63 7.55
CA HIS A 124 -1.54 -0.10 6.33
C HIS A 124 -0.47 0.34 5.33
N GLN A 125 0.50 1.14 5.78
CA GLN A 125 1.62 1.58 4.95
C GLN A 125 2.44 0.39 4.41
N ALA A 126 2.72 -0.61 5.25
CA ALA A 126 3.45 -1.81 4.81
C ALA A 126 2.72 -2.56 3.69
N ARG A 127 1.37 -2.61 3.72
CA ARG A 127 0.59 -3.19 2.64
C ARG A 127 0.64 -2.35 1.37
N ILE A 128 0.62 -1.01 1.47
CA ILE A 128 0.82 -0.10 0.33
C ILE A 128 2.18 -0.38 -0.32
N ASP A 129 3.24 -0.40 0.48
CA ASP A 129 4.62 -0.64 0.02
C ASP A 129 4.74 -1.99 -0.67
N ASN A 130 4.12 -3.03 -0.12
CA ASN A 130 4.07 -4.36 -0.75
C ASN A 130 3.37 -4.33 -2.11
N GLY A 131 2.23 -3.66 -2.24
CA GLY A 131 1.52 -3.54 -3.52
C GLY A 131 2.32 -2.80 -4.59
N ILE A 132 3.04 -1.74 -4.20
CA ILE A 132 3.96 -1.01 -5.10
C ILE A 132 5.17 -1.89 -5.47
N MET A 133 5.71 -2.65 -4.53
CA MET A 133 6.79 -3.61 -4.79
C MET A 133 6.34 -4.70 -5.77
N LEU A 134 5.13 -5.24 -5.62
CA LEU A 134 4.55 -6.20 -6.56
C LEU A 134 4.41 -5.61 -7.96
N PHE A 135 4.01 -4.34 -8.08
CA PHE A 135 3.95 -3.65 -9.36
C PHE A 135 5.33 -3.60 -10.03
N ALA A 136 6.38 -3.24 -9.30
CA ALA A 136 7.75 -3.23 -9.83
C ALA A 136 8.23 -4.64 -10.20
N LYS A 137 7.98 -5.63 -9.33
CA LYS A 137 8.42 -7.03 -9.50
C LYS A 137 7.78 -7.69 -10.73
N TYR A 138 6.49 -7.42 -10.96
CA TYR A 138 5.71 -8.02 -12.05
C TYR A 138 5.48 -7.08 -13.23
N TYR A 139 6.23 -5.98 -13.31
CA TYR A 139 6.07 -4.99 -14.38
C TYR A 139 6.11 -5.62 -15.78
N GLY A 140 7.04 -6.54 -16.02
CA GLY A 140 7.14 -7.28 -17.29
C GLY A 140 5.98 -8.24 -17.59
N GLY A 141 5.10 -8.49 -16.61
CA GLY A 141 3.87 -9.28 -16.76
C GLY A 141 2.61 -8.44 -17.02
N LEU A 142 2.73 -7.10 -17.06
CA LEU A 142 1.62 -6.17 -17.30
C LEU A 142 1.37 -5.98 -18.81
N TRP A 143 1.22 -7.09 -19.52
CA TRP A 143 0.94 -7.09 -20.97
C TRP A 143 -0.52 -7.46 -21.25
N ASP A 144 -1.07 -6.86 -22.30
CA ASP A 144 -2.43 -7.00 -22.82
C ASP A 144 -2.47 -7.64 -24.22
#